data_6fbd5b2c7817ae4ae71699a2cc1a8cb9
#
_entry.id   6fbd5b2c7817ae4ae71699a2cc1a8cb9
#
_cell.length_a   1.000
_cell.length_b   1.000
_cell.length_c   1.000
_cell.angle_alpha   90.00
_cell.angle_beta   90.00
_cell.angle_gamma   90.00
#
_symmetry.space_group_name_H-M   'P 1'
#
loop_
_entity.id
_entity.type
_entity.pdbx_description
1 polymer ?
#
loop_
_entity_poly.entity_id
_entity_poly.type
_entity_poly.pdbx_seq_one_letter_code
_entity_poly.pdbx_strand_id
1 'polypeptide(L)'
;MGRHAHVNPWVMGGLLALVVGCGAAPTLTPLPSAPPPRVESSEVSPADGWQPTPDAAFRHQAPVAASEKAWDAPVAVETKLSNGMRVLFVPRPTLPIVAVQVVSPRGADQQPHPGMGAFLGAMLEQGTTTRSALEVSDAYLDIGADHGAWVDWDSTNAWIQVLPQHLHRGIEILADVFRNPSFAPAEVDRVRSQTLASIRQQADRPRVIVDNTVARTLYAGHPYGESLLGTEAALARITANGLKALHRGTVVPQESFVVVVGNTTQDDVKAALEGAFGTWKGAAPPRRQVRAPAPQTRRIRVIDRKGAEQSNVAVASVGVARTTKDFDAVLMGNTVLGGMFTSRLNLNLREKHAFTYGAYSYFDMRHGPGPFVAGAAVDTPNTGAALKEILDEVERFCASPATPEELRLALGRQVKSLPGRFESAAATARAMADLGLYGLPPDEFRQRPARLEGVTPGQVQTAAARYLDPDDMQIVVAGDLAAIRAQLQQVAFGPIEVVDAASSRVIETIPITGKARSFTCKAP
;
A
#
# COMPACT_ATOMS: atom_id res chain seq x y z
N MET A 1 -18.21 12.88 0.23
CA MET A 1 -18.07 11.96 1.39
C MET A 1 -17.69 10.58 0.87
N GLY A 2 -16.46 10.39 0.48
CA GLY A 2 -15.93 9.12 -0.04
C GLY A 2 -14.72 8.74 0.80
N ARG A 3 -14.85 7.70 1.60
CA ARG A 3 -13.75 7.12 2.35
C ARG A 3 -12.79 6.46 1.37
N HIS A 4 -11.72 7.10 1.00
CA HIS A 4 -10.55 6.43 0.46
C HIS A 4 -9.71 5.92 1.65
N ALA A 5 -10.20 4.88 2.28
CA ALA A 5 -9.34 3.97 2.98
C ALA A 5 -8.44 3.31 1.93
N HIS A 6 -7.14 3.27 2.15
CA HIS A 6 -6.25 2.37 1.43
C HIS A 6 -6.72 0.95 1.74
N VAL A 7 -7.66 0.46 0.95
CA VAL A 7 -8.08 -0.93 0.97
C VAL A 7 -6.94 -1.70 0.30
N ASN A 8 -6.22 -2.42 1.11
CA ASN A 8 -5.33 -3.47 0.67
C ASN A 8 -6.18 -4.42 -0.22
N PRO A 9 -5.87 -4.67 -1.50
CA PRO A 9 -6.73 -5.42 -2.43
C PRO A 9 -6.88 -6.92 -2.09
N TRP A 10 -6.46 -7.35 -0.91
CA TRP A 10 -6.35 -8.76 -0.52
C TRP A 10 -7.49 -9.28 0.37
N VAL A 11 -8.53 -8.50 0.64
CA VAL A 11 -9.70 -8.96 1.41
C VAL A 11 -10.90 -9.08 0.48
N MET A 12 -10.84 -10.00 -0.47
CA MET A 12 -12.00 -10.59 -1.14
C MET A 12 -11.63 -12.02 -1.60
N GLY A 13 -11.65 -12.92 -0.68
CA GLY A 13 -11.57 -14.35 -0.91
C GLY A 13 -12.64 -15.06 -0.10
N GLY A 14 -13.63 -15.61 -0.78
CA GLY A 14 -14.44 -16.64 -0.19
C GLY A 14 -15.94 -16.36 -0.14
N LEU A 15 -16.64 -16.61 -1.26
CA LEU A 15 -17.93 -17.28 -1.31
C LEU A 15 -18.15 -17.76 -2.75
N LEU A 16 -17.75 -18.99 -3.04
CA LEU A 16 -18.22 -19.71 -4.22
C LEU A 16 -18.94 -20.97 -3.73
N ALA A 17 -20.25 -20.92 -3.77
CA ALA A 17 -21.09 -22.09 -3.54
C ALA A 17 -20.90 -23.10 -4.68
N LEU A 18 -20.59 -24.35 -4.32
CA LEU A 18 -20.62 -25.52 -5.17
C LEU A 18 -22.05 -25.80 -5.65
N VAL A 19 -22.25 -25.79 -6.96
CA VAL A 19 -23.34 -26.55 -7.58
C VAL A 19 -22.70 -27.51 -8.58
N VAL A 20 -22.66 -28.78 -8.21
CA VAL A 20 -22.38 -29.91 -9.11
C VAL A 20 -23.69 -30.27 -9.82
N GLY A 21 -23.73 -30.08 -11.11
CA GLY A 21 -24.81 -30.55 -11.97
C GLY A 21 -24.26 -30.91 -13.35
N CYS A 22 -24.06 -32.21 -13.59
CA CYS A 22 -23.83 -32.73 -14.93
C CYS A 22 -25.12 -32.62 -15.76
N GLY A 23 -25.11 -31.77 -16.78
CA GLY A 23 -26.16 -31.69 -17.79
C GLY A 23 -25.58 -31.06 -19.05
N ALA A 24 -25.79 -31.69 -20.21
CA ALA A 24 -25.35 -31.26 -21.52
C ALA A 24 -25.77 -29.80 -21.78
N ALA A 25 -24.85 -28.98 -22.27
CA ALA A 25 -25.09 -27.59 -22.59
C ALA A 25 -26.13 -27.44 -23.73
N PRO A 26 -27.21 -26.68 -23.50
CA PRO A 26 -28.08 -26.28 -24.60
C PRO A 26 -27.40 -25.18 -25.42
N THR A 27 -27.40 -25.33 -26.74
CA THR A 27 -27.04 -24.30 -27.70
C THR A 27 -27.94 -23.08 -27.51
N LEU A 28 -27.40 -22.01 -26.96
CA LEU A 28 -28.10 -20.73 -26.85
C LEU A 28 -28.10 -20.05 -28.22
N THR A 29 -29.29 -19.96 -28.80
CA THR A 29 -29.56 -19.08 -29.95
C THR A 29 -29.41 -17.64 -29.51
N PRO A 30 -28.72 -16.75 -30.25
CA PRO A 30 -28.65 -15.33 -29.89
C PRO A 30 -30.03 -14.72 -29.94
N LEU A 31 -30.47 -14.14 -28.82
CA LEU A 31 -31.65 -13.29 -28.80
C LEU A 31 -31.40 -12.04 -29.65
N PRO A 32 -32.35 -11.62 -30.51
CA PRO A 32 -32.21 -10.36 -31.23
C PRO A 32 -32.12 -9.21 -30.24
N SER A 33 -31.08 -8.39 -30.38
CA SER A 33 -30.90 -7.16 -29.60
C SER A 33 -31.98 -6.16 -29.99
N ALA A 34 -33.04 -6.12 -29.19
CA ALA A 34 -33.94 -4.96 -29.23
C ALA A 34 -33.16 -3.75 -28.70
N PRO A 35 -33.23 -2.59 -29.38
CA PRO A 35 -32.64 -1.37 -28.84
C PRO A 35 -33.27 -1.09 -27.47
N PRO A 36 -32.48 -0.58 -26.50
CA PRO A 36 -33.04 -0.22 -25.20
C PRO A 36 -34.18 0.78 -25.41
N PRO A 37 -35.30 0.65 -24.67
CA PRO A 37 -36.39 1.61 -24.77
C PRO A 37 -35.79 2.98 -24.48
N ARG A 38 -36.03 3.93 -25.40
CA ARG A 38 -35.81 5.36 -25.13
C ARG A 38 -36.57 5.68 -23.86
N VAL A 39 -35.88 5.91 -22.79
CA VAL A 39 -36.45 6.56 -21.62
C VAL A 39 -36.70 7.99 -22.08
N GLU A 40 -37.90 8.28 -22.51
CA GLU A 40 -38.35 9.65 -22.56
C GLU A 40 -38.16 10.19 -21.15
N SER A 41 -37.38 11.27 -21.04
CA SER A 41 -37.26 12.02 -19.79
C SER A 41 -38.65 12.51 -19.45
N SER A 42 -39.43 11.70 -18.74
CA SER A 42 -40.59 12.23 -18.03
C SER A 42 -39.99 13.23 -17.06
N GLU A 43 -40.26 14.51 -17.28
CA GLU A 43 -40.14 15.52 -16.23
C GLU A 43 -40.84 14.90 -15.01
N VAL A 44 -40.08 14.49 -14.03
CA VAL A 44 -40.61 14.06 -12.73
C VAL A 44 -41.22 15.32 -12.16
N SER A 45 -42.53 15.49 -12.33
CA SER A 45 -43.28 16.47 -11.57
C SER A 45 -42.92 16.26 -10.10
N PRO A 46 -42.57 17.32 -9.37
CA PRO A 46 -42.32 17.19 -7.94
C PRO A 46 -43.50 16.44 -7.32
N ALA A 47 -43.23 15.38 -6.58
CA ALA A 47 -44.27 14.64 -5.91
C ALA A 47 -45.12 15.63 -5.11
N ASP A 48 -46.46 15.58 -5.33
CA ASP A 48 -47.40 16.44 -4.65
C ASP A 48 -47.14 16.39 -3.13
N GLY A 49 -46.74 17.53 -2.56
CA GLY A 49 -46.41 17.63 -1.13
C GLY A 49 -44.94 17.92 -0.80
N TRP A 50 -44.02 17.92 -1.79
CA TRP A 50 -42.65 18.35 -1.50
C TRP A 50 -42.60 19.87 -1.34
N GLN A 51 -42.42 20.31 -0.09
CA GLN A 51 -42.09 21.71 0.19
C GLN A 51 -40.57 21.84 0.37
N PRO A 52 -39.95 22.86 -0.26
CA PRO A 52 -38.54 23.13 0.00
C PRO A 52 -38.37 23.37 1.50
N THR A 53 -37.38 22.70 2.10
CA THR A 53 -37.06 22.95 3.51
C THR A 53 -36.81 24.46 3.70
N PRO A 54 -37.56 25.13 4.60
CA PRO A 54 -37.37 26.56 4.80
C PRO A 54 -35.91 26.88 5.10
N ASP A 55 -35.41 27.95 4.49
CA ASP A 55 -34.08 28.43 4.84
C ASP A 55 -34.07 28.91 6.30
N ALA A 56 -33.05 28.52 7.03
CA ALA A 56 -32.91 28.85 8.44
C ALA A 56 -31.52 29.45 8.68
N ALA A 57 -31.47 30.51 9.49
CA ALA A 57 -30.25 31.29 9.72
C ALA A 57 -29.03 30.43 10.13
N PHE A 58 -29.23 29.32 10.83
CA PHE A 58 -28.14 28.42 11.21
C PHE A 58 -27.47 27.71 10.02
N ARG A 59 -28.11 27.64 8.83
CA ARG A 59 -27.55 27.03 7.63
C ARG A 59 -26.51 27.90 6.93
N HIS A 60 -26.53 29.20 7.22
CA HIS A 60 -25.56 30.16 6.69
C HIS A 60 -24.25 30.20 7.50
N GLN A 61 -24.21 29.50 8.62
CA GLN A 61 -23.03 29.40 9.46
C GLN A 61 -22.60 27.95 9.62
N ALA A 62 -21.31 27.68 9.43
CA ALA A 62 -20.77 26.37 9.72
C ALA A 62 -21.00 26.04 11.21
N PRO A 63 -21.40 24.79 11.56
CA PRO A 63 -21.51 24.39 12.95
C PRO A 63 -20.21 24.66 13.69
N VAL A 64 -20.33 25.28 14.87
CA VAL A 64 -19.16 25.43 15.74
C VAL A 64 -18.72 24.04 16.18
N ALA A 65 -17.48 23.71 15.89
CA ALA A 65 -16.91 22.43 16.33
C ALA A 65 -16.96 22.37 17.86
N ALA A 66 -17.48 21.29 18.41
CA ALA A 66 -17.34 21.02 19.84
C ALA A 66 -15.85 20.96 20.21
N SER A 67 -15.53 21.27 21.47
CA SER A 67 -14.15 21.13 21.97
C SER A 67 -13.64 19.72 21.67
N GLU A 68 -12.48 19.61 21.03
CA GLU A 68 -11.87 18.33 20.71
C GLU A 68 -11.61 17.58 22.02
N LYS A 69 -12.14 16.36 22.13
CA LYS A 69 -11.80 15.49 23.26
C LYS A 69 -10.35 15.07 23.10
N ALA A 70 -9.57 15.24 24.17
CA ALA A 70 -8.23 14.70 24.23
C ALA A 70 -8.28 13.19 23.95
N TRP A 71 -7.49 12.74 22.98
CA TRP A 71 -7.35 11.33 22.65
C TRP A 71 -5.88 10.92 22.80
N ASP A 72 -5.67 9.90 23.60
CA ASP A 72 -4.34 9.33 23.81
C ASP A 72 -4.17 8.06 22.99
N ALA A 73 -3.09 8.00 22.20
CA ALA A 73 -2.72 6.77 21.51
C ALA A 73 -2.35 5.68 22.52
N PRO A 74 -2.82 4.45 22.32
CA PRO A 74 -2.41 3.33 23.16
C PRO A 74 -0.90 3.14 23.09
N VAL A 75 -0.30 2.74 24.22
CA VAL A 75 1.11 2.36 24.32
C VAL A 75 1.18 0.88 24.64
N ALA A 76 1.99 0.13 23.90
CA ALA A 76 2.16 -1.29 24.14
C ALA A 76 3.04 -1.52 25.38
N VAL A 77 2.65 -2.51 26.19
CA VAL A 77 3.52 -3.08 27.22
C VAL A 77 4.43 -4.11 26.54
N GLU A 78 5.74 -3.90 26.63
CA GLU A 78 6.70 -4.82 26.02
C GLU A 78 7.17 -5.86 27.06
N THR A 79 7.14 -7.14 26.65
CA THR A 79 7.70 -8.26 27.41
C THR A 79 8.47 -9.19 26.48
N LYS A 80 9.09 -10.23 27.03
CA LYS A 80 9.80 -11.26 26.27
C LYS A 80 9.41 -12.66 26.71
N LEU A 81 9.37 -13.57 25.76
CA LEU A 81 9.27 -15.00 26.01
C LEU A 81 10.63 -15.58 26.47
N SER A 82 10.61 -16.81 26.96
CA SER A 82 11.81 -17.53 27.42
C SER A 82 12.90 -17.68 26.35
N ASN A 83 12.51 -17.73 25.07
CA ASN A 83 13.43 -17.77 23.93
C ASN A 83 13.91 -16.38 23.45
N GLY A 84 13.52 -15.31 24.14
CA GLY A 84 13.88 -13.92 23.81
C GLY A 84 12.97 -13.22 22.83
N MET A 85 11.95 -13.88 22.25
CA MET A 85 10.98 -13.29 21.34
C MET A 85 10.21 -12.17 22.04
N ARG A 86 10.13 -10.99 21.41
CA ARG A 86 9.44 -9.81 21.95
C ARG A 86 7.92 -9.97 21.82
N VAL A 87 7.21 -9.48 22.83
CA VAL A 87 5.73 -9.41 22.84
C VAL A 87 5.32 -7.98 23.15
N LEU A 88 4.52 -7.39 22.26
CA LEU A 88 3.90 -6.08 22.42
C LEU A 88 2.44 -6.30 22.78
N PHE A 89 2.02 -5.96 23.98
CA PHE A 89 0.66 -6.15 24.47
C PHE A 89 -0.06 -4.83 24.68
N VAL A 90 -1.29 -4.70 24.15
CA VAL A 90 -2.19 -3.56 24.37
C VAL A 90 -3.52 -4.08 24.91
N PRO A 91 -3.83 -3.85 26.21
CA PRO A 91 -5.12 -4.25 26.76
C PRO A 91 -6.26 -3.39 26.20
N ARG A 92 -7.35 -4.06 25.76
CA ARG A 92 -8.60 -3.41 25.31
C ARG A 92 -9.82 -4.15 25.86
N PRO A 93 -10.18 -3.90 27.13
CA PRO A 93 -11.22 -4.68 27.82
C PRO A 93 -12.65 -4.35 27.37
N THR A 94 -12.85 -3.31 26.56
CA THR A 94 -14.19 -2.85 26.15
C THR A 94 -14.86 -3.73 25.09
N LEU A 95 -14.09 -4.52 24.35
CA LEU A 95 -14.62 -5.41 23.32
C LEU A 95 -14.16 -6.85 23.59
N PRO A 96 -15.05 -7.87 23.50
CA PRO A 96 -14.70 -9.27 23.75
C PRO A 96 -13.96 -9.89 22.54
N ILE A 97 -12.89 -9.25 22.11
CA ILE A 97 -12.09 -9.65 20.95
C ILE A 97 -10.62 -9.56 21.33
N VAL A 98 -9.82 -10.50 20.82
CA VAL A 98 -8.37 -10.46 20.89
C VAL A 98 -7.80 -10.65 19.48
N ALA A 99 -6.98 -9.70 19.04
CA ALA A 99 -6.19 -9.79 17.81
C ALA A 99 -4.74 -10.13 18.17
N VAL A 100 -4.17 -11.11 17.47
CA VAL A 100 -2.77 -11.53 17.60
C VAL A 100 -2.12 -11.46 16.23
N GLN A 101 -1.00 -10.78 16.12
CA GLN A 101 -0.20 -10.72 14.89
C GLN A 101 1.23 -11.13 15.21
N VAL A 102 1.74 -12.15 14.51
CA VAL A 102 3.14 -12.52 14.52
C VAL A 102 3.83 -11.91 13.31
N VAL A 103 5.01 -11.31 13.53
CA VAL A 103 5.76 -10.58 12.51
C VAL A 103 7.19 -11.06 12.52
N SER A 104 7.72 -11.45 11.36
CA SER A 104 9.15 -11.52 11.13
C SER A 104 9.57 -10.31 10.28
N PRO A 105 10.57 -9.50 10.71
CA PRO A 105 10.99 -8.29 10.00
C PRO A 105 11.89 -8.62 8.80
N ARG A 106 11.50 -9.63 8.02
CA ARG A 106 12.12 -10.07 6.77
C ARG A 106 11.01 -10.37 5.77
N GLY A 107 11.03 -9.69 4.66
CA GLY A 107 10.00 -9.77 3.64
C GLY A 107 10.53 -10.12 2.25
N ALA A 108 9.86 -9.60 1.25
CA ALA A 108 10.21 -9.80 -0.15
C ALA A 108 11.53 -9.12 -0.56
N ASP A 109 12.07 -8.20 0.24
CA ASP A 109 13.42 -7.67 0.09
C ASP A 109 14.50 -8.75 0.16
N GLN A 110 14.22 -9.87 0.85
CA GLN A 110 15.11 -11.02 1.02
C GLN A 110 14.89 -12.14 -0.03
N GLN A 111 13.89 -12.01 -0.91
CA GLN A 111 13.53 -13.06 -1.88
C GLN A 111 14.62 -13.27 -2.94
N PRO A 112 14.89 -14.53 -3.35
CA PRO A 112 15.83 -14.83 -4.43
C PRO A 112 15.27 -14.54 -5.83
N HIS A 113 13.95 -14.60 -5.98
CA HIS A 113 13.23 -14.39 -7.23
C HIS A 113 12.00 -13.52 -7.02
N PRO A 114 11.65 -12.65 -7.99
CA PRO A 114 10.45 -11.81 -7.92
C PRO A 114 9.18 -12.62 -7.65
N GLY A 115 8.33 -12.14 -6.75
CA GLY A 115 7.05 -12.77 -6.42
C GLY A 115 7.12 -13.92 -5.43
N MET A 116 8.30 -14.42 -5.10
CA MET A 116 8.44 -15.58 -4.22
C MET A 116 8.04 -15.25 -2.77
N GLY A 117 8.24 -14.00 -2.32
CA GLY A 117 7.81 -13.53 -1.01
C GLY A 117 6.29 -13.52 -0.89
N ALA A 118 5.59 -12.85 -1.80
CA ALA A 118 4.13 -12.83 -1.79
C ALA A 118 3.53 -14.24 -1.93
N PHE A 119 4.15 -15.08 -2.77
CA PHE A 119 3.75 -16.48 -2.91
C PHE A 119 3.95 -17.26 -1.61
N LEU A 120 5.06 -17.03 -0.88
CA LEU A 120 5.26 -17.60 0.45
C LEU A 120 4.12 -17.20 1.40
N GLY A 121 3.76 -15.91 1.43
CA GLY A 121 2.64 -15.42 2.24
C GLY A 121 1.33 -16.15 1.93
N ALA A 122 1.01 -16.32 0.65
CA ALA A 122 -0.19 -17.04 0.22
C ALA A 122 -0.14 -18.54 0.56
N MET A 123 1.03 -19.11 0.75
CA MET A 123 1.21 -20.53 1.08
C MET A 123 1.19 -20.84 2.57
N LEU A 124 1.34 -19.86 3.46
CA LEU A 124 1.46 -20.11 4.90
C LEU A 124 0.24 -20.87 5.47
N GLU A 125 -0.96 -20.54 4.99
CA GLU A 125 -2.21 -21.16 5.44
C GLU A 125 -2.65 -22.37 4.59
N GLN A 126 -1.82 -22.82 3.63
CA GLN A 126 -2.13 -23.94 2.74
C GLN A 126 -1.62 -25.29 3.28
N GLY A 127 -1.84 -25.51 4.56
CA GLY A 127 -1.47 -26.71 5.29
C GLY A 127 -0.12 -26.59 5.99
N THR A 128 0.00 -27.35 7.08
CA THR A 128 1.19 -27.42 7.93
C THR A 128 1.78 -28.84 7.87
N THR A 129 2.82 -29.09 8.63
CA THR A 129 3.38 -30.45 8.77
C THR A 129 2.44 -31.41 9.50
N THR A 130 1.41 -30.90 10.20
CA THR A 130 0.46 -31.68 11.01
C THR A 130 -0.98 -31.56 10.55
N ARG A 131 -1.29 -30.61 9.65
CA ARG A 131 -2.65 -30.35 9.15
C ARG A 131 -2.63 -30.14 7.63
N SER A 132 -3.59 -30.69 6.92
CA SER A 132 -3.88 -30.32 5.53
C SER A 132 -4.43 -28.88 5.46
N ALA A 133 -4.52 -28.33 4.24
CA ALA A 133 -5.11 -26.99 4.04
C ALA A 133 -6.56 -26.91 4.53
N LEU A 134 -7.35 -27.97 4.31
CA LEU A 134 -8.74 -28.05 4.79
C LEU A 134 -8.80 -28.09 6.32
N GLU A 135 -7.98 -28.93 6.97
CA GLU A 135 -7.92 -28.99 8.44
C GLU A 135 -7.45 -27.68 9.08
N VAL A 136 -6.59 -26.88 8.42
CA VAL A 136 -6.26 -25.52 8.87
C VAL A 136 -7.48 -24.62 8.78
N SER A 137 -8.20 -24.66 7.66
CA SER A 137 -9.43 -23.88 7.46
C SER A 137 -10.50 -24.25 8.50
N ASP A 138 -10.74 -25.54 8.71
CA ASP A 138 -11.71 -26.04 9.68
C ASP A 138 -11.33 -25.64 11.11
N ALA A 139 -10.03 -25.72 11.46
CA ALA A 139 -9.54 -25.31 12.79
C ALA A 139 -9.78 -23.81 13.08
N TYR A 140 -9.70 -22.95 12.08
CA TYR A 140 -10.07 -21.54 12.21
C TYR A 140 -11.59 -21.34 12.30
N LEU A 141 -12.36 -22.06 11.49
CA LEU A 141 -13.84 -22.01 11.51
C LEU A 141 -14.41 -22.47 12.85
N ASP A 142 -13.88 -23.53 13.44
CA ASP A 142 -14.31 -24.10 14.73
C ASP A 142 -14.27 -23.09 15.88
N ILE A 143 -13.38 -22.12 15.82
CA ILE A 143 -13.22 -21.06 16.83
C ILE A 143 -13.73 -19.69 16.37
N GLY A 144 -14.39 -19.64 15.19
CA GLY A 144 -14.90 -18.40 14.61
C GLY A 144 -13.82 -17.33 14.39
N ALA A 145 -12.62 -17.76 13.98
CA ALA A 145 -11.49 -16.86 13.79
C ALA A 145 -11.60 -16.09 12.48
N ASP A 146 -11.27 -14.79 12.54
CA ASP A 146 -10.83 -14.05 11.37
C ASP A 146 -9.29 -14.11 11.31
N HIS A 147 -8.72 -14.41 10.14
CA HIS A 147 -7.30 -14.73 10.05
C HIS A 147 -6.70 -14.36 8.69
N GLY A 148 -5.37 -14.41 8.59
CA GLY A 148 -4.68 -14.22 7.32
C GLY A 148 -3.16 -14.21 7.46
N ALA A 149 -2.48 -14.39 6.33
CA ALA A 149 -1.04 -14.31 6.25
C ALA A 149 -0.61 -13.60 4.97
N TRP A 150 0.48 -12.83 5.04
CA TRP A 150 1.04 -12.14 3.89
C TRP A 150 2.53 -11.87 4.07
N VAL A 151 3.20 -11.62 2.96
CA VAL A 151 4.55 -11.08 2.92
C VAL A 151 4.52 -9.77 2.14
N ASP A 152 5.00 -8.69 2.76
CA ASP A 152 5.28 -7.42 2.10
C ASP A 152 6.78 -7.25 1.85
N TRP A 153 7.22 -6.03 1.53
CA TRP A 153 8.63 -5.79 1.26
C TRP A 153 9.53 -6.05 2.46
N ASP A 154 9.09 -5.67 3.65
CA ASP A 154 9.90 -5.58 4.87
C ASP A 154 9.60 -6.69 5.87
N SER A 155 8.49 -7.41 5.72
CA SER A 155 8.02 -8.36 6.73
C SER A 155 7.25 -9.56 6.19
N THR A 156 7.29 -10.65 6.96
CA THR A 156 6.42 -11.83 6.83
C THR A 156 5.48 -11.83 8.02
N ASN A 157 4.17 -11.92 7.76
CA ASN A 157 3.12 -11.72 8.75
C ASN A 157 2.14 -12.89 8.73
N ALA A 158 1.61 -13.23 9.92
CA ALA A 158 0.36 -13.96 10.07
C ALA A 158 -0.41 -13.39 11.26
N TRP A 159 -1.73 -13.40 11.18
CA TRP A 159 -2.57 -12.83 12.21
C TRP A 159 -3.86 -13.61 12.39
N ILE A 160 -4.46 -13.44 13.56
CA ILE A 160 -5.75 -14.01 13.92
C ILE A 160 -6.50 -13.04 14.82
N GLN A 161 -7.82 -13.05 14.72
CA GLN A 161 -8.73 -12.37 15.64
C GLN A 161 -9.77 -13.36 16.13
N VAL A 162 -9.91 -13.48 17.44
CA VAL A 162 -10.77 -14.45 18.10
C VAL A 162 -11.49 -13.86 19.30
N LEU A 163 -12.48 -14.57 19.82
CA LEU A 163 -13.03 -14.31 21.16
C LEU A 163 -11.99 -14.72 22.23
N PRO A 164 -11.97 -14.06 23.42
CA PRO A 164 -10.99 -14.32 24.47
C PRO A 164 -10.88 -15.80 24.89
N GLN A 165 -12.00 -16.52 24.98
CA GLN A 165 -12.01 -17.94 25.34
C GLN A 165 -11.27 -18.85 24.34
N HIS A 166 -11.05 -18.38 23.12
CA HIS A 166 -10.34 -19.12 22.06
C HIS A 166 -8.89 -18.66 21.87
N LEU A 167 -8.36 -17.75 22.71
CA LEU A 167 -7.03 -17.17 22.57
C LEU A 167 -5.94 -18.25 22.47
N HIS A 168 -5.89 -19.19 23.40
CA HIS A 168 -4.87 -20.24 23.43
C HIS A 168 -4.91 -21.11 22.17
N ARG A 169 -6.12 -21.55 21.78
CA ARG A 169 -6.31 -22.37 20.58
C ARG A 169 -5.96 -21.58 19.31
N GLY A 170 -6.36 -20.31 19.25
CA GLY A 170 -6.02 -19.44 18.13
C GLY A 170 -4.52 -19.23 17.97
N ILE A 171 -3.81 -18.99 19.08
CA ILE A 171 -2.34 -18.84 19.06
C ILE A 171 -1.65 -20.15 18.66
N GLU A 172 -2.17 -21.32 19.08
CA GLU A 172 -1.64 -22.63 18.67
C GLU A 172 -1.73 -22.81 17.15
N ILE A 173 -2.89 -22.52 16.54
CA ILE A 173 -3.08 -22.64 15.09
C ILE A 173 -2.18 -21.61 14.35
N LEU A 174 -2.18 -20.35 14.80
CA LEU A 174 -1.34 -19.29 14.23
C LEU A 174 0.14 -19.66 14.24
N ALA A 175 0.62 -20.20 15.36
CA ALA A 175 2.01 -20.63 15.49
C ALA A 175 2.36 -21.80 14.57
N ASP A 176 1.47 -22.76 14.40
CA ASP A 176 1.67 -23.89 13.50
C ASP A 176 1.74 -23.44 12.03
N VAL A 177 0.80 -22.60 11.60
CA VAL A 177 0.76 -22.00 10.26
C VAL A 177 2.01 -21.17 9.98
N PHE A 178 2.45 -20.36 10.94
CA PHE A 178 3.60 -19.46 10.76
C PHE A 178 4.94 -20.20 10.77
N ARG A 179 5.08 -21.24 11.62
CA ARG A 179 6.34 -21.95 11.85
C ARG A 179 6.52 -23.18 10.97
N ASN A 180 5.45 -23.88 10.64
CA ASN A 180 5.49 -25.24 10.12
C ASN A 180 4.74 -25.45 8.79
N PRO A 181 4.70 -24.49 7.85
CA PRO A 181 3.97 -24.69 6.58
C PRO A 181 4.56 -25.87 5.80
N SER A 182 3.68 -26.70 5.23
CA SER A 182 4.06 -27.95 4.54
C SER A 182 4.61 -27.72 3.13
N PHE A 183 4.08 -26.70 2.42
CA PHE A 183 4.33 -26.47 1.00
C PHE A 183 4.05 -27.70 0.14
N ALA A 184 2.88 -28.33 0.34
CA ALA A 184 2.47 -29.50 -0.43
C ALA A 184 2.43 -29.17 -1.92
N PRO A 185 2.96 -30.04 -2.82
CA PRO A 185 3.05 -29.75 -4.25
C PRO A 185 1.71 -29.37 -4.91
N ALA A 186 0.63 -30.07 -4.56
CA ALA A 186 -0.72 -29.79 -5.07
C ALA A 186 -1.18 -28.37 -4.71
N GLU A 187 -0.92 -27.91 -3.47
CA GLU A 187 -1.26 -26.56 -3.02
C GLU A 187 -0.36 -25.51 -3.70
N VAL A 188 0.93 -25.80 -3.89
CA VAL A 188 1.84 -24.93 -4.65
C VAL A 188 1.31 -24.71 -6.06
N ASP A 189 0.83 -25.75 -6.74
CA ASP A 189 0.30 -25.64 -8.11
C ASP A 189 -1.05 -24.91 -8.15
N ARG A 190 -1.90 -25.13 -7.15
CA ARG A 190 -3.18 -24.43 -7.02
C ARG A 190 -2.96 -22.92 -6.78
N VAL A 191 -2.12 -22.56 -5.81
CA VAL A 191 -1.78 -21.16 -5.50
C VAL A 191 -1.07 -20.48 -6.67
N ARG A 192 -0.20 -21.22 -7.39
CA ARG A 192 0.43 -20.71 -8.63
C ARG A 192 -0.62 -20.32 -9.66
N SER A 193 -1.61 -21.18 -9.91
CA SER A 193 -2.68 -20.92 -10.87
C SER A 193 -3.49 -19.67 -10.48
N GLN A 194 -3.82 -19.52 -9.20
CA GLN A 194 -4.51 -18.34 -8.68
C GLN A 194 -3.67 -17.06 -8.80
N THR A 195 -2.38 -17.12 -8.48
CA THR A 195 -1.48 -15.98 -8.60
C THR A 195 -1.27 -15.56 -10.05
N LEU A 196 -1.16 -16.50 -10.98
CA LEU A 196 -1.11 -16.23 -12.42
C LEU A 196 -2.37 -15.52 -12.91
N ALA A 197 -3.55 -15.97 -12.48
CA ALA A 197 -4.81 -15.30 -12.81
C ALA A 197 -4.84 -13.85 -12.27
N SER A 198 -4.36 -13.63 -11.05
CA SER A 198 -4.25 -12.29 -10.45
C SER A 198 -3.28 -11.39 -11.21
N ILE A 199 -2.12 -11.91 -11.64
CA ILE A 199 -1.15 -11.15 -12.46
C ILE A 199 -1.79 -10.73 -13.78
N ARG A 200 -2.49 -11.64 -14.48
CA ARG A 200 -3.17 -11.34 -15.75
C ARG A 200 -4.25 -10.28 -15.56
N GLN A 201 -5.08 -10.41 -14.53
CA GLN A 201 -6.10 -9.40 -14.22
C GLN A 201 -5.51 -8.01 -13.92
N GLN A 202 -4.34 -7.97 -13.26
CA GLN A 202 -3.66 -6.70 -12.97
C GLN A 202 -2.98 -6.09 -14.19
N ALA A 203 -2.58 -6.90 -15.18
CA ALA A 203 -1.93 -6.42 -16.39
C ALA A 203 -2.79 -5.47 -17.24
N ASP A 204 -4.12 -5.47 -17.05
CA ASP A 204 -5.05 -4.58 -17.73
C ASP A 204 -5.31 -3.26 -16.97
N ARG A 205 -4.81 -3.12 -15.75
CA ARG A 205 -5.03 -1.93 -14.93
C ARG A 205 -3.97 -0.87 -15.18
N PRO A 206 -4.29 0.29 -15.79
CA PRO A 206 -3.30 1.30 -16.18
C PRO A 206 -2.44 1.78 -15.01
N ARG A 207 -3.03 1.95 -13.82
CA ARG A 207 -2.31 2.34 -12.61
C ARG A 207 -1.26 1.31 -12.21
N VAL A 208 -1.59 0.01 -12.22
CA VAL A 208 -0.65 -1.07 -11.87
C VAL A 208 0.51 -1.14 -12.86
N ILE A 209 0.21 -0.93 -14.15
CA ILE A 209 1.23 -0.87 -15.20
C ILE A 209 2.21 0.27 -14.94
N VAL A 210 1.71 1.45 -14.61
CA VAL A 210 2.53 2.63 -14.25
C VAL A 210 3.37 2.32 -13.00
N ASP A 211 2.77 1.84 -11.92
CA ASP A 211 3.47 1.55 -10.66
C ASP A 211 4.59 0.51 -10.85
N ASN A 212 4.34 -0.56 -11.61
CA ASN A 212 5.36 -1.56 -11.94
C ASN A 212 6.48 -1.00 -12.82
N THR A 213 6.16 -0.11 -13.77
CA THR A 213 7.16 0.54 -14.62
C THR A 213 7.98 1.54 -13.83
N VAL A 214 7.38 2.30 -12.92
CA VAL A 214 8.08 3.17 -11.96
C VAL A 214 9.07 2.35 -11.15
N ALA A 215 8.61 1.23 -10.56
CA ALA A 215 9.48 0.37 -9.77
C ALA A 215 10.70 -0.12 -10.57
N ARG A 216 10.47 -0.68 -11.76
CA ARG A 216 11.57 -1.16 -12.64
C ARG A 216 12.50 -0.05 -13.10
N THR A 217 11.97 1.17 -13.27
CA THR A 217 12.77 2.33 -13.67
C THR A 217 13.67 2.78 -12.54
N LEU A 218 13.13 2.95 -11.33
CA LEU A 218 13.87 3.48 -10.20
C LEU A 218 14.82 2.46 -9.58
N TYR A 219 14.44 1.17 -9.61
CA TYR A 219 15.11 0.12 -8.84
C TYR A 219 15.65 -1.01 -9.72
N ALA A 220 16.20 -0.69 -10.89
CA ALA A 220 16.79 -1.70 -11.78
C ALA A 220 17.85 -2.55 -11.05
N GLY A 221 17.66 -3.87 -11.03
CA GLY A 221 18.55 -4.82 -10.33
C GLY A 221 18.41 -4.85 -8.80
N HIS A 222 17.52 -4.07 -8.24
CA HIS A 222 17.19 -4.06 -6.81
C HIS A 222 15.88 -4.86 -6.57
N PRO A 223 15.68 -5.52 -5.41
CA PRO A 223 14.42 -6.22 -5.13
C PRO A 223 13.17 -5.37 -5.31
N TYR A 224 13.21 -4.09 -4.95
CA TYR A 224 12.08 -3.17 -5.10
C TYR A 224 11.73 -2.82 -6.57
N GLY A 225 12.58 -3.21 -7.53
CA GLY A 225 12.35 -2.97 -8.97
C GLY A 225 11.37 -3.95 -9.62
N GLU A 226 10.89 -4.94 -8.89
CA GLU A 226 9.96 -5.92 -9.42
C GLU A 226 8.58 -5.78 -8.77
N SER A 227 7.56 -6.37 -9.41
CA SER A 227 6.25 -6.49 -8.77
C SER A 227 6.33 -7.41 -7.55
N LEU A 228 5.62 -7.08 -6.47
CA LEU A 228 5.52 -7.95 -5.30
C LEU A 228 4.93 -9.32 -5.67
N LEU A 229 4.01 -9.38 -6.64
CA LEU A 229 3.48 -10.63 -7.19
C LEU A 229 4.44 -11.34 -8.15
N GLY A 230 5.51 -10.67 -8.58
CA GLY A 230 6.43 -11.17 -9.59
C GLY A 230 5.88 -11.13 -10.99
N THR A 231 6.40 -12.03 -11.84
CA THR A 231 6.00 -12.21 -13.23
C THR A 231 5.61 -13.66 -13.49
N GLU A 232 4.88 -13.95 -14.58
CA GLU A 232 4.53 -15.32 -14.97
C GLU A 232 5.79 -16.21 -15.09
N ALA A 233 6.86 -15.69 -15.71
CA ALA A 233 8.12 -16.40 -15.86
C ALA A 233 8.84 -16.67 -14.53
N ALA A 234 8.73 -15.77 -13.55
CA ALA A 234 9.30 -15.94 -12.24
C ALA A 234 8.51 -16.98 -11.41
N LEU A 235 7.18 -16.92 -11.48
CA LEU A 235 6.30 -17.86 -10.79
C LEU A 235 6.49 -19.31 -11.25
N ALA A 236 6.75 -19.52 -12.55
CA ALA A 236 7.04 -20.85 -13.09
C ALA A 236 8.26 -21.52 -12.45
N ARG A 237 9.20 -20.74 -11.90
CA ARG A 237 10.42 -21.22 -11.23
C ARG A 237 10.27 -21.48 -9.74
N ILE A 238 9.16 -21.06 -9.12
CA ILE A 238 8.91 -21.27 -7.70
C ILE A 238 8.67 -22.76 -7.45
N THR A 239 9.42 -23.35 -6.53
CA THR A 239 9.31 -24.75 -6.12
C THR A 239 9.04 -24.86 -4.63
N ALA A 240 8.45 -25.97 -4.18
CA ALA A 240 8.26 -26.26 -2.76
C ALA A 240 9.56 -26.18 -1.96
N ASN A 241 10.67 -26.70 -2.50
CA ASN A 241 11.97 -26.63 -1.83
C ASN A 241 12.50 -25.19 -1.74
N GLY A 242 12.28 -24.38 -2.79
CA GLY A 242 12.60 -22.96 -2.77
C GLY A 242 11.81 -22.20 -1.70
N LEU A 243 10.51 -22.47 -1.60
CA LEU A 243 9.65 -21.88 -0.55
C LEU A 243 10.10 -22.28 0.85
N LYS A 244 10.43 -23.56 1.08
CA LYS A 244 11.01 -24.04 2.36
C LYS A 244 12.32 -23.32 2.70
N ALA A 245 13.16 -23.07 1.71
CA ALA A 245 14.42 -22.35 1.91
C ALA A 245 14.18 -20.87 2.24
N LEU A 246 13.26 -20.19 1.51
CA LEU A 246 12.89 -18.80 1.78
C LEU A 246 12.26 -18.67 3.17
N HIS A 247 11.29 -19.53 3.52
CA HIS A 247 10.65 -19.55 4.83
C HIS A 247 11.66 -19.64 5.97
N ARG A 248 12.60 -20.60 5.90
CA ARG A 248 13.68 -20.73 6.90
C ARG A 248 14.58 -19.51 6.98
N GLY A 249 14.72 -18.76 5.89
CA GLY A 249 15.51 -17.53 5.84
C GLY A 249 14.79 -16.29 6.32
N THR A 250 13.46 -16.28 6.25
CA THR A 250 12.64 -15.12 6.59
C THR A 250 11.90 -15.26 7.92
N VAL A 251 11.45 -16.45 8.28
CA VAL A 251 10.68 -16.73 9.51
C VAL A 251 11.61 -17.29 10.58
N VAL A 252 12.18 -16.38 11.39
CA VAL A 252 13.22 -16.71 12.38
C VAL A 252 12.87 -16.18 13.77
N PRO A 253 12.99 -17.00 14.84
CA PRO A 253 12.52 -16.64 16.18
C PRO A 253 13.23 -15.41 16.77
N GLN A 254 14.53 -15.26 16.54
CA GLN A 254 15.36 -14.20 17.16
C GLN A 254 14.98 -12.78 16.70
N GLU A 255 14.45 -12.64 15.49
CA GLU A 255 14.03 -11.35 14.95
C GLU A 255 12.51 -11.17 15.00
N SER A 256 11.75 -12.28 15.09
CA SER A 256 10.29 -12.23 15.12
C SER A 256 9.77 -11.68 16.45
N PHE A 257 8.60 -11.08 16.39
CA PHE A 257 7.88 -10.58 17.55
C PHE A 257 6.39 -10.81 17.39
N VAL A 258 5.65 -10.73 18.49
CA VAL A 258 4.19 -10.84 18.50
C VAL A 258 3.57 -9.57 19.03
N VAL A 259 2.47 -9.15 18.40
CA VAL A 259 1.60 -8.10 18.90
C VAL A 259 0.28 -8.71 19.32
N VAL A 260 -0.17 -8.40 20.52
CA VAL A 260 -1.48 -8.84 21.04
C VAL A 260 -2.27 -7.62 21.49
N VAL A 261 -3.50 -7.50 21.01
CA VAL A 261 -4.40 -6.39 21.35
C VAL A 261 -5.77 -6.94 21.66
N GLY A 262 -6.30 -6.68 22.85
CA GLY A 262 -7.65 -7.11 23.14
C GLY A 262 -8.01 -7.27 24.61
N ASN A 263 -9.14 -7.93 24.83
CA ASN A 263 -9.67 -8.21 26.14
C ASN A 263 -9.08 -9.51 26.71
N THR A 264 -7.88 -9.40 27.24
CA THR A 264 -7.16 -10.49 27.91
C THR A 264 -6.16 -9.90 28.91
N THR A 265 -5.50 -10.73 29.69
CA THR A 265 -4.45 -10.32 30.62
C THR A 265 -3.07 -10.60 30.05
N GLN A 266 -2.07 -9.87 30.56
CA GLN A 266 -0.68 -10.07 30.16
C GLN A 266 -0.16 -11.49 30.51
N ASP A 267 -0.59 -12.04 31.63
CA ASP A 267 -0.19 -13.39 32.08
C ASP A 267 -0.80 -14.46 31.18
N ASP A 268 -2.07 -14.33 30.79
CA ASP A 268 -2.72 -15.25 29.87
C ASP A 268 -2.08 -15.22 28.48
N VAL A 269 -1.80 -14.02 27.95
CA VAL A 269 -1.04 -13.83 26.71
C VAL A 269 0.32 -14.51 26.78
N LYS A 270 1.06 -14.29 27.88
CA LYS A 270 2.39 -14.86 28.05
C LYS A 270 2.32 -16.39 28.12
N ALA A 271 1.38 -16.96 28.87
CA ALA A 271 1.21 -18.40 28.97
C ALA A 271 0.88 -19.04 27.60
N ALA A 272 -0.04 -18.46 26.85
CA ALA A 272 -0.42 -18.94 25.53
C ALA A 272 0.76 -18.88 24.52
N LEU A 273 1.49 -17.76 24.51
CA LEU A 273 2.63 -17.57 23.62
C LEU A 273 3.84 -18.43 24.00
N GLU A 274 4.12 -18.64 25.30
CA GLU A 274 5.17 -19.57 25.75
C GLU A 274 4.87 -21.00 25.31
N GLY A 275 3.62 -21.45 25.41
CA GLY A 275 3.20 -22.78 24.92
C GLY A 275 3.46 -22.95 23.42
N ALA A 276 3.17 -21.93 22.62
CA ALA A 276 3.22 -22.02 21.17
C ALA A 276 4.59 -21.66 20.56
N PHE A 277 5.30 -20.71 21.14
CA PHE A 277 6.54 -20.15 20.58
C PHE A 277 7.77 -20.34 21.49
N GLY A 278 7.64 -20.57 22.80
CA GLY A 278 8.76 -20.58 23.76
C GLY A 278 9.87 -21.58 23.43
N THR A 279 9.52 -22.73 22.84
CA THR A 279 10.49 -23.74 22.38
C THR A 279 11.08 -23.47 20.99
N TRP A 280 10.58 -22.45 20.28
CA TRP A 280 11.01 -22.14 18.92
C TRP A 280 12.42 -21.54 18.93
N LYS A 281 13.36 -22.26 18.30
CA LYS A 281 14.78 -21.89 18.22
C LYS A 281 15.23 -21.85 16.77
N GLY A 282 16.19 -20.99 16.48
CA GLY A 282 16.82 -20.89 15.17
C GLY A 282 17.61 -19.59 15.06
N ALA A 283 18.76 -19.63 14.41
CA ALA A 283 19.57 -18.45 14.15
C ALA A 283 19.12 -17.77 12.84
N ALA A 284 19.07 -16.45 12.85
CA ALA A 284 18.81 -15.68 11.66
C ALA A 284 20.02 -15.77 10.70
N PRO A 285 19.85 -16.19 9.44
CA PRO A 285 20.91 -16.08 8.45
C PRO A 285 21.22 -14.60 8.20
N PRO A 286 22.43 -14.27 7.69
CA PRO A 286 22.76 -12.89 7.30
C PRO A 286 21.70 -12.32 6.37
N ARG A 287 21.31 -11.06 6.59
CA ARG A 287 20.41 -10.36 5.66
C ARG A 287 21.11 -10.12 4.33
N ARG A 288 20.39 -10.31 3.24
CA ARG A 288 20.85 -9.89 1.93
C ARG A 288 21.08 -8.37 1.96
N GLN A 289 22.31 -7.96 1.71
CA GLN A 289 22.61 -6.54 1.54
C GLN A 289 22.19 -6.11 0.14
N VAL A 290 21.31 -5.14 0.07
CA VAL A 290 20.81 -4.57 -1.17
C VAL A 290 21.45 -3.19 -1.32
N ARG A 291 22.14 -2.96 -2.45
CA ARG A 291 22.71 -1.65 -2.74
C ARG A 291 21.60 -0.63 -2.99
N ALA A 292 21.81 0.62 -2.58
CA ALA A 292 20.95 1.70 -3.01
C ALA A 292 20.89 1.74 -4.55
N PRO A 293 19.71 2.07 -5.13
CA PRO A 293 19.59 2.22 -6.57
C PRO A 293 20.52 3.32 -7.08
N ALA A 294 21.10 3.09 -8.26
CA ALA A 294 21.95 4.09 -8.89
C ALA A 294 21.12 5.30 -9.37
N PRO A 295 21.67 6.52 -9.32
CA PRO A 295 21.03 7.67 -9.94
C PRO A 295 20.70 7.41 -11.40
N GLN A 296 19.53 7.85 -11.83
CA GLN A 296 19.05 7.67 -13.19
C GLN A 296 19.01 9.01 -13.93
N THR A 297 19.37 9.02 -15.20
CA THR A 297 19.15 10.21 -16.05
C THR A 297 17.66 10.37 -16.32
N ARG A 298 17.17 11.61 -16.33
CA ARG A 298 15.78 11.96 -16.63
C ARG A 298 15.30 11.38 -17.95
N ARG A 299 14.11 10.79 -17.96
CA ARG A 299 13.42 10.30 -19.14
C ARG A 299 11.92 10.20 -18.93
N ILE A 300 11.17 10.13 -20.01
CA ILE A 300 9.75 9.82 -20.01
C ILE A 300 9.59 8.40 -20.56
N ARG A 301 9.04 7.48 -19.79
CA ARG A 301 8.67 6.15 -20.24
C ARG A 301 7.19 6.09 -20.56
N VAL A 302 6.86 5.61 -21.75
CA VAL A 302 5.48 5.53 -22.23
C VAL A 302 5.12 4.08 -22.49
N ILE A 303 4.03 3.65 -21.88
CA ILE A 303 3.34 2.42 -22.23
C ILE A 303 2.17 2.77 -23.13
N ASP A 304 2.25 2.33 -24.40
CA ASP A 304 1.22 2.62 -25.40
C ASP A 304 -0.08 1.86 -25.09
N ARG A 305 -1.14 2.61 -24.91
CA ARG A 305 -2.51 2.12 -24.68
C ARG A 305 -3.44 2.74 -25.72
N LYS A 306 -3.42 2.17 -26.94
CA LYS A 306 -4.19 2.69 -28.08
C LYS A 306 -5.66 2.92 -27.74
N GLY A 307 -6.17 4.10 -28.06
CA GLY A 307 -7.55 4.49 -27.81
C GLY A 307 -7.90 4.76 -26.35
N ALA A 308 -6.91 4.88 -25.47
CA ALA A 308 -7.16 5.23 -24.08
C ALA A 308 -7.69 6.68 -23.97
N GLU A 309 -8.87 6.84 -23.39
CA GLU A 309 -9.48 8.16 -23.14
C GLU A 309 -8.74 8.93 -22.05
N GLN A 310 -8.05 8.23 -21.15
CA GLN A 310 -7.25 8.81 -20.08
C GLN A 310 -5.82 8.28 -20.08
N SER A 311 -4.88 9.15 -19.72
CA SER A 311 -3.50 8.80 -19.40
C SER A 311 -3.33 8.68 -17.88
N ASN A 312 -2.71 7.60 -17.41
CA ASN A 312 -2.20 7.53 -16.05
C ASN A 312 -0.76 8.03 -16.04
N VAL A 313 -0.49 9.09 -15.28
CA VAL A 313 0.82 9.72 -15.22
C VAL A 313 1.42 9.60 -13.83
N ALA A 314 2.72 9.36 -13.75
CA ALA A 314 3.49 9.39 -12.52
C ALA A 314 4.83 10.10 -12.74
N VAL A 315 5.17 11.01 -11.83
CA VAL A 315 6.48 11.63 -11.66
C VAL A 315 7.06 11.02 -10.39
N ALA A 316 8.19 10.35 -10.47
CA ALA A 316 8.69 9.52 -9.39
C ALA A 316 10.22 9.60 -9.24
N SER A 317 10.68 9.48 -8.00
CA SER A 317 12.10 9.37 -7.64
C SER A 317 12.32 8.33 -6.55
N VAL A 318 13.56 8.01 -6.26
CA VAL A 318 13.92 7.26 -5.05
C VAL A 318 13.64 8.16 -3.85
N GLY A 319 12.77 7.72 -2.97
CA GLY A 319 12.36 8.47 -1.78
C GLY A 319 13.24 8.19 -0.57
N VAL A 320 12.64 7.94 0.60
CA VAL A 320 13.34 7.80 1.88
C VAL A 320 12.99 6.50 2.59
N ALA A 321 13.89 6.04 3.47
CA ALA A 321 13.62 4.95 4.38
C ALA A 321 12.68 5.39 5.53
N ARG A 322 11.94 4.44 6.12
CA ARG A 322 11.02 4.73 7.24
C ARG A 322 11.73 5.29 8.48
N THR A 323 12.99 4.95 8.65
CA THR A 323 13.82 5.37 9.78
C THR A 323 14.57 6.69 9.54
N THR A 324 14.23 7.42 8.46
CA THR A 324 14.83 8.73 8.22
C THR A 324 14.56 9.70 9.38
N LYS A 325 15.59 10.48 9.76
CA LYS A 325 15.45 11.55 10.74
C LYS A 325 14.51 12.68 10.30
N ASP A 326 14.30 12.80 8.99
CA ASP A 326 13.47 13.85 8.37
C ASP A 326 12.00 13.39 8.25
N PHE A 327 11.61 12.26 8.91
CA PHE A 327 10.29 11.64 8.76
C PHE A 327 9.13 12.61 8.97
N ASP A 328 9.14 13.38 10.05
CA ASP A 328 8.04 14.28 10.38
C ASP A 328 7.94 15.43 9.34
N ALA A 329 9.06 15.98 8.89
CA ALA A 329 9.09 17.01 7.86
C ALA A 329 8.65 16.46 6.48
N VAL A 330 9.09 15.26 6.11
CA VAL A 330 8.66 14.57 4.87
C VAL A 330 7.17 14.26 4.92
N LEU A 331 6.66 13.76 6.05
CA LEU A 331 5.23 13.45 6.23
C LEU A 331 4.36 14.71 6.08
N MET A 332 4.74 15.79 6.76
CA MET A 332 4.03 17.07 6.67
C MET A 332 4.11 17.66 5.28
N GLY A 333 5.31 17.67 4.68
CA GLY A 333 5.53 18.18 3.33
C GLY A 333 4.74 17.41 2.28
N ASN A 334 4.75 16.07 2.33
CA ASN A 334 3.96 15.27 1.41
C ASN A 334 2.44 15.51 1.60
N THR A 335 1.99 15.74 2.83
CA THR A 335 0.58 16.04 3.09
C THR A 335 0.17 17.35 2.41
N VAL A 336 1.02 18.37 2.45
CA VAL A 336 0.80 19.65 1.74
C VAL A 336 0.85 19.44 0.23
N LEU A 337 1.84 18.70 -0.29
CA LEU A 337 2.04 18.54 -1.73
C LEU A 337 0.92 17.76 -2.41
N GLY A 338 0.58 16.55 -1.91
CA GLY A 338 -0.39 15.68 -2.57
C GLY A 338 -1.10 14.68 -1.63
N GLY A 339 -0.85 14.73 -0.31
CA GLY A 339 -1.36 13.75 0.65
C GLY A 339 -2.75 14.06 1.23
N MET A 340 -3.39 15.15 0.84
CA MET A 340 -4.75 15.52 1.28
C MET A 340 -5.57 16.11 0.13
N PHE A 341 -6.89 16.20 0.32
CA PHE A 341 -7.79 16.73 -0.71
C PHE A 341 -7.49 18.19 -1.08
N THR A 342 -7.15 19.02 -0.09
CA THR A 342 -6.75 20.43 -0.27
C THR A 342 -5.26 20.61 -0.49
N SER A 343 -4.57 19.58 -0.98
CA SER A 343 -3.14 19.63 -1.31
C SER A 343 -2.88 20.47 -2.56
N ARG A 344 -1.65 20.95 -2.73
CA ARG A 344 -1.25 21.78 -3.88
C ARG A 344 -1.54 21.10 -5.21
N LEU A 345 -1.21 19.81 -5.35
CA LEU A 345 -1.49 19.04 -6.57
C LEU A 345 -2.99 18.96 -6.87
N ASN A 346 -3.85 18.70 -5.89
CA ASN A 346 -5.28 18.64 -6.11
C ASN A 346 -5.87 20.01 -6.44
N LEU A 347 -5.50 21.05 -5.71
CA LEU A 347 -5.98 22.41 -5.98
C LEU A 347 -5.54 22.89 -7.37
N ASN A 348 -4.34 22.51 -7.82
CA ASN A 348 -3.85 22.85 -9.14
C ASN A 348 -4.54 22.02 -10.25
N LEU A 349 -4.37 20.69 -10.24
CA LEU A 349 -4.80 19.86 -11.36
C LEU A 349 -6.31 19.66 -11.41
N ARG A 350 -6.98 19.58 -10.26
CA ARG A 350 -8.42 19.33 -10.18
C ARG A 350 -9.23 20.62 -10.18
N GLU A 351 -8.99 21.49 -9.19
CA GLU A 351 -9.87 22.66 -8.99
C GLU A 351 -9.58 23.76 -10.01
N LYS A 352 -8.31 24.07 -10.28
CA LYS A 352 -7.93 25.15 -11.20
C LYS A 352 -8.02 24.74 -12.67
N HIS A 353 -7.55 23.54 -13.01
CA HIS A 353 -7.41 23.11 -14.42
C HIS A 353 -8.42 22.06 -14.85
N ALA A 354 -9.13 21.41 -13.94
CA ALA A 354 -10.09 20.34 -14.22
C ALA A 354 -9.50 19.18 -15.07
N PHE A 355 -8.20 18.89 -14.95
CA PHE A 355 -7.54 17.83 -15.71
C PHE A 355 -7.79 16.43 -15.15
N THR A 356 -8.23 16.32 -13.90
CA THR A 356 -8.37 15.05 -13.18
C THR A 356 -9.45 15.14 -12.10
N TYR A 357 -9.99 14.01 -11.71
CA TYR A 357 -10.82 13.89 -10.50
C TYR A 357 -10.00 13.88 -9.20
N GLY A 358 -8.69 13.65 -9.28
CA GLY A 358 -7.79 13.69 -8.12
C GLY A 358 -6.34 13.45 -8.49
N ALA A 359 -5.47 14.25 -7.88
CA ALA A 359 -4.03 14.10 -7.92
C ALA A 359 -3.51 13.73 -6.52
N TYR A 360 -2.38 13.05 -6.47
CA TYR A 360 -1.81 12.55 -5.21
C TYR A 360 -0.29 12.62 -5.24
N SER A 361 0.30 12.63 -4.03
CA SER A 361 1.67 12.22 -3.83
C SER A 361 1.82 11.36 -2.57
N TYR A 362 2.83 10.49 -2.55
CA TYR A 362 3.18 9.69 -1.40
C TYR A 362 4.65 9.29 -1.41
N PHE A 363 5.18 9.00 -0.23
CA PHE A 363 6.42 8.25 -0.04
C PHE A 363 6.05 6.85 0.45
N ASP A 364 6.46 5.82 -0.27
CA ASP A 364 6.36 4.43 0.18
C ASP A 364 7.61 4.09 0.98
N MET A 365 7.56 4.42 2.27
CA MET A 365 8.70 4.27 3.18
C MET A 365 8.85 2.83 3.64
N ARG A 366 10.01 2.24 3.38
CA ARG A 366 10.36 0.85 3.71
C ARG A 366 11.63 0.83 4.58
N HIS A 367 12.19 -0.37 4.87
CA HIS A 367 13.52 -0.47 5.50
C HIS A 367 14.59 0.27 4.67
N GLY A 368 14.61 0.05 3.36
CA GLY A 368 15.38 0.85 2.43
C GLY A 368 14.56 2.04 1.88
N PRO A 369 15.21 2.98 1.16
CA PRO A 369 14.49 4.05 0.48
C PRO A 369 13.52 3.47 -0.56
N GLY A 370 12.23 3.55 -0.30
CA GLY A 370 11.17 3.24 -1.25
C GLY A 370 10.87 4.45 -2.15
N PRO A 371 9.95 4.37 -3.12
CA PRO A 371 9.70 5.44 -4.07
C PRO A 371 8.93 6.62 -3.45
N PHE A 372 9.24 7.83 -3.94
CA PHE A 372 8.31 8.94 -3.99
C PHE A 372 7.56 8.89 -5.31
N VAL A 373 6.27 9.14 -5.28
CA VAL A 373 5.42 9.22 -6.48
C VAL A 373 4.44 10.36 -6.35
N ALA A 374 4.37 11.21 -7.37
CA ALA A 374 3.28 12.17 -7.60
C ALA A 374 2.58 11.81 -8.90
N GLY A 375 1.25 11.78 -8.94
CA GLY A 375 0.55 11.33 -10.14
C GLY A 375 -0.94 11.61 -10.15
N ALA A 376 -1.55 11.33 -11.32
CA ALA A 376 -2.98 11.47 -11.57
C ALA A 376 -3.41 10.59 -12.75
N ALA A 377 -4.71 10.30 -12.86
CA ALA A 377 -5.36 9.91 -14.10
C ALA A 377 -5.93 11.17 -14.74
N VAL A 378 -5.53 11.49 -15.96
CA VAL A 378 -5.89 12.73 -16.64
C VAL A 378 -6.45 12.43 -18.02
N ASP A 379 -7.33 13.27 -18.53
CA ASP A 379 -7.85 13.11 -19.89
C ASP A 379 -6.74 13.23 -20.92
N THR A 380 -6.73 12.34 -21.90
CA THR A 380 -5.66 12.22 -22.91
C THR A 380 -5.25 13.55 -23.56
N PRO A 381 -6.17 14.46 -23.93
CA PRO A 381 -5.78 15.77 -24.48
C PRO A 381 -5.00 16.66 -23.53
N ASN A 382 -5.08 16.42 -22.22
CA ASN A 382 -4.46 17.25 -21.18
C ASN A 382 -3.17 16.62 -20.60
N THR A 383 -2.69 15.50 -21.14
CA THR A 383 -1.57 14.72 -20.56
C THR A 383 -0.30 15.55 -20.40
N GLY A 384 0.12 16.28 -21.44
CA GLY A 384 1.34 17.11 -21.39
C GLY A 384 1.19 18.30 -20.46
N ALA A 385 0.03 18.96 -20.47
CA ALA A 385 -0.27 20.09 -19.59
C ALA A 385 -0.29 19.65 -18.11
N ALA A 386 -0.91 18.54 -17.81
CA ALA A 386 -0.94 17.99 -16.45
C ALA A 386 0.46 17.59 -15.95
N LEU A 387 1.29 16.96 -16.79
CA LEU A 387 2.68 16.65 -16.44
C LEU A 387 3.47 17.92 -16.15
N LYS A 388 3.30 18.96 -16.97
CA LYS A 388 3.95 20.25 -16.75
C LYS A 388 3.54 20.83 -15.40
N GLU A 389 2.24 20.84 -15.07
CA GLU A 389 1.75 21.37 -13.80
C GLU A 389 2.23 20.55 -12.59
N ILE A 390 2.34 19.21 -12.70
CA ILE A 390 2.93 18.37 -11.64
C ILE A 390 4.40 18.78 -11.40
N LEU A 391 5.19 18.91 -12.46
CA LEU A 391 6.60 19.29 -12.36
C LEU A 391 6.76 20.71 -11.80
N ASP A 392 5.95 21.66 -12.28
CA ASP A 392 5.94 23.05 -11.81
C ASP A 392 5.58 23.12 -10.33
N GLU A 393 4.62 22.28 -9.86
CA GLU A 393 4.23 22.24 -8.46
C GLU A 393 5.33 21.66 -7.56
N VAL A 394 5.98 20.58 -8.01
CA VAL A 394 7.14 20.01 -7.29
C VAL A 394 8.27 21.03 -7.20
N GLU A 395 8.61 21.73 -8.30
CA GLU A 395 9.64 22.78 -8.32
C GLU A 395 9.29 23.94 -7.39
N ARG A 396 8.03 24.44 -7.44
CA ARG A 396 7.54 25.49 -6.51
C ARG A 396 7.61 25.03 -5.05
N PHE A 397 7.28 23.76 -4.79
CA PHE A 397 7.32 23.22 -3.44
C PHE A 397 8.74 23.14 -2.87
N CYS A 398 9.75 22.89 -3.71
CA CYS A 398 11.16 23.00 -3.32
C CYS A 398 11.60 24.45 -3.10
N ALA A 399 11.19 25.35 -4.01
CA ALA A 399 11.68 26.71 -4.05
C ALA A 399 11.08 27.62 -2.96
N SER A 400 9.88 27.30 -2.49
CA SER A 400 9.13 28.15 -1.56
C SER A 400 8.62 27.35 -0.37
N PRO A 401 8.76 27.88 0.87
CA PRO A 401 8.28 27.19 2.06
C PRO A 401 6.77 26.99 2.01
N ALA A 402 6.30 25.96 2.72
CA ALA A 402 4.88 25.79 2.99
C ALA A 402 4.37 26.97 3.84
N THR A 403 3.16 27.44 3.54
CA THR A 403 2.54 28.51 4.33
C THR A 403 2.09 27.99 5.71
N PRO A 404 1.96 28.87 6.72
CA PRO A 404 1.41 28.48 8.02
C PRO A 404 0.05 27.82 7.92
N GLU A 405 -0.80 28.25 7.00
CA GLU A 405 -2.13 27.69 6.80
C GLU A 405 -2.06 26.26 6.22
N GLU A 406 -1.21 26.01 5.21
CA GLU A 406 -0.97 24.68 4.67
C GLU A 406 -0.48 23.71 5.73
N LEU A 407 0.46 24.15 6.59
CA LEU A 407 0.97 23.32 7.69
C LEU A 407 -0.09 23.07 8.75
N ARG A 408 -0.94 24.05 9.05
CA ARG A 408 -2.07 23.89 9.97
C ARG A 408 -3.07 22.84 9.46
N LEU A 409 -3.40 22.88 8.17
CA LEU A 409 -4.29 21.89 7.53
C LEU A 409 -3.64 20.50 7.52
N ALA A 410 -2.35 20.42 7.19
CA ALA A 410 -1.59 19.17 7.18
C ALA A 410 -1.52 18.55 8.59
N LEU A 411 -1.21 19.35 9.60
CA LEU A 411 -1.22 18.94 11.01
C LEU A 411 -2.60 18.39 11.41
N GLY A 412 -3.66 19.15 11.13
CA GLY A 412 -5.02 18.73 11.38
C GLY A 412 -5.35 17.40 10.72
N ARG A 413 -4.96 17.21 9.45
CA ARG A 413 -5.13 15.95 8.72
C ARG A 413 -4.41 14.79 9.40
N GLN A 414 -3.15 14.97 9.78
CA GLN A 414 -2.32 13.93 10.39
C GLN A 414 -2.80 13.56 11.80
N VAL A 415 -3.06 14.55 12.63
CA VAL A 415 -3.45 14.33 14.05
C VAL A 415 -4.88 13.80 14.16
N LYS A 416 -5.84 14.42 13.46
CA LYS A 416 -7.26 14.01 13.52
C LYS A 416 -7.56 12.66 12.88
N SER A 417 -6.65 12.15 12.03
CA SER A 417 -6.79 10.81 11.46
C SER A 417 -6.20 9.70 12.34
N LEU A 418 -5.40 10.04 13.36
CA LEU A 418 -4.76 9.04 14.23
C LEU A 418 -5.76 8.12 14.94
N PRO A 419 -6.85 8.61 15.56
CA PRO A 419 -7.80 7.74 16.24
C PRO A 419 -8.34 6.62 15.35
N GLY A 420 -8.58 6.89 14.06
CA GLY A 420 -9.05 5.89 13.10
C GLY A 420 -8.07 4.73 12.85
N ARG A 421 -6.78 4.93 13.09
CA ARG A 421 -5.78 3.85 13.02
C ARG A 421 -5.89 2.84 14.16
N PHE A 422 -6.63 3.19 15.22
CA PHE A 422 -6.81 2.40 16.43
C PHE A 422 -8.28 2.02 16.66
N GLU A 423 -9.12 2.11 15.64
CA GLU A 423 -10.56 1.85 15.74
C GLU A 423 -10.86 0.39 16.14
N SER A 424 -10.17 -0.58 15.56
CA SER A 424 -10.31 -2.00 15.88
C SER A 424 -9.08 -2.60 16.56
N ALA A 425 -9.22 -3.79 17.17
CA ALA A 425 -8.10 -4.53 17.74
C ALA A 425 -7.07 -4.89 16.66
N ALA A 426 -7.53 -5.37 15.49
CA ALA A 426 -6.65 -5.71 14.37
C ALA A 426 -5.93 -4.48 13.80
N ALA A 427 -6.61 -3.32 13.67
CA ALA A 427 -5.98 -2.08 13.22
C ALA A 427 -4.92 -1.59 14.22
N THR A 428 -5.22 -1.69 15.52
CA THR A 428 -4.26 -1.39 16.61
C THR A 428 -3.05 -2.33 16.55
N ALA A 429 -3.28 -3.64 16.37
CA ALA A 429 -2.19 -4.62 16.26
C ALA A 429 -1.26 -4.29 15.09
N ARG A 430 -1.82 -3.94 13.94
CA ARG A 430 -1.04 -3.51 12.75
C ARG A 430 -0.24 -2.23 13.02
N ALA A 431 -0.84 -1.23 13.68
CA ALA A 431 -0.12 -0.01 14.04
C ALA A 431 1.05 -0.29 15.00
N MET A 432 0.86 -1.19 15.98
CA MET A 432 1.94 -1.60 16.89
C MET A 432 2.98 -2.47 16.19
N ALA A 433 2.59 -3.27 15.19
CA ALA A 433 3.53 -4.05 14.38
C ALA A 433 4.51 -3.14 13.62
N ASP A 434 4.06 -1.98 13.11
CA ASP A 434 4.95 -0.98 12.50
C ASP A 434 6.04 -0.51 13.48
N LEU A 435 5.71 -0.34 14.77
CA LEU A 435 6.70 0.06 15.78
C LEU A 435 7.78 -1.01 15.96
N GLY A 436 7.36 -2.26 16.10
CA GLY A 436 8.28 -3.40 16.23
C GLY A 436 9.14 -3.60 14.98
N LEU A 437 8.54 -3.46 13.79
CA LEU A 437 9.19 -3.65 12.50
C LEU A 437 10.30 -2.64 12.24
N TYR A 438 10.04 -1.36 12.53
CA TYR A 438 11.00 -0.27 12.27
C TYR A 438 11.80 0.17 13.49
N GLY A 439 11.68 -0.55 14.62
CA GLY A 439 12.42 -0.23 15.85
C GLY A 439 12.04 1.13 16.45
N LEU A 440 10.77 1.54 16.30
CA LEU A 440 10.29 2.81 16.80
C LEU A 440 9.92 2.71 18.30
N PRO A 441 9.92 3.85 19.03
CA PRO A 441 9.54 3.87 20.43
C PRO A 441 8.11 3.36 20.65
N PRO A 442 7.81 2.67 21.78
CA PRO A 442 6.45 2.17 22.07
C PRO A 442 5.38 3.27 22.15
N ASP A 443 5.77 4.48 22.50
CA ASP A 443 4.92 5.68 22.65
C ASP A 443 4.95 6.61 21.41
N GLU A 444 5.51 6.14 20.30
CA GLU A 444 5.64 6.88 19.03
C GLU A 444 4.35 7.61 18.64
N PHE A 445 3.20 6.92 18.67
CA PHE A 445 1.93 7.52 18.28
C PHE A 445 1.40 8.53 19.28
N ARG A 446 1.77 8.43 20.56
CA ARG A 446 1.42 9.39 21.60
C ARG A 446 2.24 10.68 21.45
N GLN A 447 3.52 10.56 21.11
CA GLN A 447 4.42 11.71 20.95
C GLN A 447 4.30 12.38 19.57
N ARG A 448 3.82 11.66 18.55
CA ARG A 448 3.76 12.15 17.16
C ARG A 448 3.01 13.49 17.01
N PRO A 449 1.83 13.73 17.61
CA PRO A 449 1.14 15.00 17.47
C PRO A 449 2.01 16.19 17.85
N ALA A 450 2.66 16.16 19.02
CA ALA A 450 3.52 17.24 19.50
C ALA A 450 4.77 17.45 18.60
N ARG A 451 5.37 16.35 18.08
CA ARG A 451 6.48 16.47 17.12
C ARG A 451 6.05 17.10 15.82
N LEU A 452 4.88 16.71 15.27
CA LEU A 452 4.36 17.28 14.03
C LEU A 452 4.00 18.76 14.19
N GLU A 453 3.49 19.18 15.35
CA GLU A 453 3.21 20.57 15.69
C GLU A 453 4.49 21.42 15.70
N GLY A 454 5.63 20.83 16.10
CA GLY A 454 6.94 21.45 16.07
C GLY A 454 7.60 21.56 14.68
N VAL A 455 7.00 20.98 13.62
CA VAL A 455 7.58 21.03 12.27
C VAL A 455 7.43 22.43 11.66
N THR A 456 8.55 23.04 11.32
CA THR A 456 8.60 24.38 10.75
C THR A 456 8.55 24.39 9.20
N PRO A 457 8.10 25.49 8.58
CA PRO A 457 8.16 25.65 7.11
C PRO A 457 9.56 25.42 6.53
N GLY A 458 10.59 25.87 7.23
CA GLY A 458 12.00 25.70 6.81
C GLY A 458 12.46 24.23 6.81
N GLN A 459 12.03 23.44 7.80
CA GLN A 459 12.31 22.00 7.84
C GLN A 459 11.63 21.27 6.68
N VAL A 460 10.38 21.61 6.36
CA VAL A 460 9.64 21.05 5.21
C VAL A 460 10.33 21.42 3.91
N GLN A 461 10.72 22.67 3.73
CA GLN A 461 11.43 23.13 2.53
C GLN A 461 12.80 22.44 2.37
N THR A 462 13.57 22.30 3.45
CA THR A 462 14.85 21.58 3.43
C THR A 462 14.66 20.11 3.04
N ALA A 463 13.63 19.45 3.58
CA ALA A 463 13.31 18.08 3.20
C ALA A 463 12.85 17.98 1.74
N ALA A 464 12.01 18.90 1.28
CA ALA A 464 11.57 18.96 -0.12
C ALA A 464 12.77 19.14 -1.07
N ALA A 465 13.63 20.10 -0.84
CA ALA A 465 14.82 20.34 -1.66
C ALA A 465 15.80 19.15 -1.67
N ARG A 466 15.82 18.37 -0.60
CA ARG A 466 16.69 17.18 -0.49
C ARG A 466 16.17 15.96 -1.22
N TYR A 467 14.83 15.77 -1.24
CA TYR A 467 14.21 14.49 -1.65
C TYR A 467 13.32 14.62 -2.89
N LEU A 468 13.03 15.84 -3.36
CA LEU A 468 12.10 16.08 -4.45
C LEU A 468 12.76 16.85 -5.61
N ASP A 469 14.08 16.72 -5.80
CA ASP A 469 14.75 17.35 -6.94
C ASP A 469 14.21 16.78 -8.27
N PRO A 470 13.59 17.60 -9.14
CA PRO A 470 13.08 17.12 -10.41
C PRO A 470 14.16 16.55 -11.35
N ASP A 471 15.45 16.91 -11.13
CA ASP A 471 16.56 16.36 -11.91
C ASP A 471 16.82 14.88 -11.62
N ASP A 472 16.41 14.38 -10.45
CA ASP A 472 16.48 12.98 -10.05
C ASP A 472 15.20 12.19 -10.39
N MET A 473 14.19 12.84 -10.97
CA MET A 473 12.89 12.22 -11.22
C MET A 473 12.82 11.51 -12.57
N GLN A 474 11.90 10.56 -12.64
CA GLN A 474 11.49 9.83 -13.82
C GLN A 474 10.01 10.07 -14.08
N ILE A 475 9.59 10.11 -15.34
CA ILE A 475 8.18 10.19 -15.70
C ILE A 475 7.77 8.85 -16.32
N VAL A 476 6.62 8.34 -15.89
CA VAL A 476 5.97 7.16 -16.49
C VAL A 476 4.55 7.52 -16.88
N VAL A 477 4.17 7.17 -18.12
CA VAL A 477 2.85 7.44 -18.67
C VAL A 477 2.29 6.15 -19.28
N ALA A 478 1.06 5.78 -18.93
CA ALA A 478 0.28 4.79 -19.67
C ALA A 478 -0.89 5.51 -20.35
N GLY A 479 -0.87 5.60 -21.69
CA GLY A 479 -1.86 6.35 -22.47
C GLY A 479 -1.73 6.10 -23.96
N ASP A 480 -2.58 6.73 -24.78
CA ASP A 480 -2.54 6.62 -26.24
C ASP A 480 -1.35 7.42 -26.80
N LEU A 481 -0.27 6.71 -27.15
CA LEU A 481 0.95 7.32 -27.64
C LEU A 481 0.72 8.20 -28.87
N ALA A 482 -0.18 7.81 -29.78
CA ALA A 482 -0.46 8.60 -30.97
C ALA A 482 -1.03 9.97 -30.64
N ALA A 483 -1.88 10.03 -29.63
CA ALA A 483 -2.52 11.28 -29.18
C ALA A 483 -1.61 12.15 -28.30
N ILE A 484 -0.73 11.53 -27.49
CA ILE A 484 0.09 12.26 -26.50
C ILE A 484 1.52 12.54 -26.93
N ARG A 485 2.04 11.94 -28.00
CA ARG A 485 3.45 12.07 -28.46
C ARG A 485 3.92 13.53 -28.54
N ALA A 486 3.19 14.37 -29.24
CA ALA A 486 3.54 15.79 -29.39
C ALA A 486 3.50 16.55 -28.07
N GLN A 487 2.52 16.23 -27.21
CA GLN A 487 2.40 16.81 -25.88
C GLN A 487 3.62 16.48 -25.01
N LEU A 488 4.06 15.21 -25.01
CA LEU A 488 5.21 14.76 -24.23
C LEU A 488 6.52 15.41 -24.72
N GLN A 489 6.69 15.61 -26.03
CA GLN A 489 7.81 16.34 -26.59
C GLN A 489 7.86 17.80 -26.10
N GLN A 490 6.71 18.45 -25.94
CA GLN A 490 6.60 19.82 -25.42
C GLN A 490 6.92 19.93 -23.93
N VAL A 491 6.76 18.86 -23.14
CA VAL A 491 7.19 18.84 -21.72
C VAL A 491 8.70 19.02 -21.60
N ALA A 492 9.46 18.60 -22.62
CA ALA A 492 10.91 18.73 -22.73
C ALA A 492 11.68 18.23 -21.47
N PHE A 493 11.18 17.17 -20.82
CA PHE A 493 11.76 16.64 -19.59
C PHE A 493 13.04 15.83 -19.84
N GLY A 494 13.04 15.03 -20.89
CA GLY A 494 14.11 14.13 -21.29
C GLY A 494 13.69 13.29 -22.50
N PRO A 495 14.52 12.35 -22.97
CA PRO A 495 14.16 11.45 -24.07
C PRO A 495 12.92 10.63 -23.68
N ILE A 496 12.08 10.34 -24.69
CA ILE A 496 10.86 9.56 -24.52
C ILE A 496 11.19 8.13 -24.96
N GLU A 497 11.04 7.19 -24.04
CA GLU A 497 11.23 5.76 -24.28
C GLU A 497 9.87 5.06 -24.30
N VAL A 498 9.45 4.55 -25.45
CA VAL A 498 8.28 3.66 -25.51
C VAL A 498 8.71 2.29 -25.01
N VAL A 499 8.02 1.77 -24.01
CA VAL A 499 8.41 0.52 -23.35
C VAL A 499 7.30 -0.53 -23.37
N ASP A 500 7.71 -1.79 -23.42
CA ASP A 500 6.83 -2.92 -23.24
C ASP A 500 6.28 -2.99 -21.81
N ALA A 501 4.98 -3.15 -21.65
CA ALA A 501 4.29 -3.09 -20.36
C ALA A 501 4.75 -4.21 -19.39
N ALA A 502 5.06 -5.39 -19.91
CA ALA A 502 5.40 -6.55 -19.09
C ALA A 502 6.88 -6.56 -18.66
N SER A 503 7.79 -6.18 -19.58
CA SER A 503 9.24 -6.27 -19.39
C SER A 503 9.92 -4.92 -19.14
N SER A 504 9.24 -3.81 -19.42
CA SER A 504 9.81 -2.45 -19.49
C SER A 504 10.99 -2.32 -20.46
N ARG A 505 11.14 -3.25 -21.40
CA ARG A 505 12.14 -3.18 -22.48
C ARG A 505 11.78 -2.01 -23.39
N VAL A 506 12.78 -1.20 -23.73
CA VAL A 506 12.61 -0.11 -24.70
C VAL A 506 12.35 -0.68 -26.08
N ILE A 507 11.26 -0.24 -26.71
CA ILE A 507 10.82 -0.60 -28.05
C ILE A 507 11.24 0.50 -29.05
N GLU A 508 11.07 1.76 -28.65
CA GLU A 508 11.36 2.94 -29.46
C GLU A 508 11.92 4.05 -28.56
N THR A 509 12.86 4.84 -29.06
CA THR A 509 13.32 6.06 -28.40
C THR A 509 13.04 7.25 -29.30
N ILE A 510 12.32 8.22 -28.75
CA ILE A 510 11.94 9.47 -29.41
C ILE A 510 12.77 10.59 -28.79
N PRO A 511 13.61 11.29 -29.55
CA PRO A 511 14.39 12.40 -29.03
C PRO A 511 13.49 13.57 -28.65
N ILE A 512 13.93 14.38 -27.69
CA ILE A 512 13.28 15.66 -27.40
C ILE A 512 13.54 16.66 -28.54
N THR A 513 12.55 17.53 -28.78
CA THR A 513 12.71 18.65 -29.70
C THR A 513 13.23 19.86 -28.90
N GLY A 514 14.52 20.18 -29.05
CA GLY A 514 15.14 21.32 -28.39
C GLY A 514 15.91 20.97 -27.09
N LYS A 515 16.11 21.98 -26.23
CA LYS A 515 16.86 21.83 -24.99
C LYS A 515 15.93 21.29 -23.87
N ALA A 516 16.43 20.34 -23.11
CA ALA A 516 15.70 19.84 -21.94
C ALA A 516 15.50 20.98 -20.91
N ARG A 517 14.33 20.98 -20.28
CA ARG A 517 13.99 21.89 -19.20
C ARG A 517 15.00 21.76 -18.05
N SER A 518 15.47 22.87 -17.50
CA SER A 518 16.25 22.92 -16.27
C SER A 518 15.33 23.24 -15.09
N PHE A 519 15.63 22.69 -13.92
CA PHE A 519 14.88 22.92 -12.69
C PHE A 519 15.75 23.63 -11.64
N THR A 520 15.11 24.33 -10.72
CA THR A 520 15.76 25.14 -9.67
C THR A 520 15.34 24.68 -8.27
N CYS A 521 15.43 23.37 -8.02
CA CYS A 521 15.20 22.80 -6.69
C CYS A 521 16.53 22.74 -5.93
N LYS A 522 16.99 23.86 -5.38
CA LYS A 522 18.19 23.90 -4.53
C LYS A 522 17.80 24.27 -3.11
N ALA A 523 18.38 23.54 -2.15
CA ALA A 523 18.27 23.92 -0.75
C ALA A 523 18.84 25.34 -0.57
N PRO A 524 18.20 26.18 0.24
CA PRO A 524 18.68 27.53 0.56
C PRO A 524 20.06 27.52 1.22
#